data_9a3d46c0a76d9b8e1a2da15a41d75abc
#
_entry.id   9a3d46c0a76d9b8e1a2da15a41d75abc
#
_cell.length_a   1.000
_cell.length_b   1.000
_cell.length_c   1.000
_cell.angle_alpha   90.00
_cell.angle_beta   90.00
_cell.angle_gamma   90.00
#
_symmetry.space_group_name_H-M   'P 1'
#
loop_
_entity.id
_entity.type
_entity.pdbx_description
1 polymer ?
#
loop_
_entity_poly.entity_id
_entity_poly.type
_entity_poly.pdbx_seq_one_letter_code
_entity_poly.pdbx_strand_id
1 'polypeptide(L)'
;MTLQTVTLPPSLEQYRRPGPARFRLYAGLYAMLVLTAVLGGRKKGDIGTLGALRSSTFTRVMFMDIGAVSTLGALYLLLSGKTAARFPAAVASLFVGSFALIPGLAYEDWAAMQAESQKIEIESTVTRGTAAELRSN
;
A
#
# COMPACT_ATOMS: atom_id res chain seq x y z
N MET A 1 14.09 27.67 -12.97
CA MET A 1 14.09 26.88 -11.71
C MET A 1 14.45 25.44 -12.04
N THR A 2 15.70 25.04 -11.87
CA THR A 2 16.16 23.67 -12.07
C THR A 2 15.71 22.85 -10.87
N LEU A 3 14.75 21.96 -11.09
CA LEU A 3 14.36 20.97 -10.07
C LEU A 3 15.60 20.08 -9.80
N GLN A 4 16.23 20.30 -8.66
CA GLN A 4 17.26 19.38 -8.17
C GLN A 4 16.63 18.01 -8.00
N THR A 5 17.06 17.06 -8.81
CA THR A 5 16.69 15.65 -8.65
C THR A 5 17.26 15.18 -7.30
N VAL A 6 16.41 15.10 -6.29
CA VAL A 6 16.78 14.54 -4.98
C VAL A 6 17.13 13.07 -5.21
N THR A 7 18.40 12.74 -5.18
CA THR A 7 18.87 11.35 -5.22
C THR A 7 18.59 10.72 -3.87
N LEU A 8 17.65 9.76 -3.85
CA LEU A 8 17.35 8.98 -2.65
C LEU A 8 18.56 8.10 -2.27
N PRO A 9 18.83 7.90 -0.98
CA PRO A 9 19.85 6.95 -0.56
C PRO A 9 19.54 5.55 -1.10
N PRO A 10 20.55 4.75 -1.46
CA PRO A 10 20.37 3.43 -2.11
C PRO A 10 19.51 2.46 -1.30
N SER A 11 19.48 2.63 0.02
CA SER A 11 18.60 1.86 0.91
C SER A 11 17.10 2.14 0.70
N LEU A 12 16.73 3.31 0.22
CA LEU A 12 15.34 3.69 -0.04
C LEU A 12 14.94 3.49 -1.51
N GLU A 13 15.90 3.41 -2.43
CA GLU A 13 15.62 3.23 -3.86
C GLU A 13 14.86 1.92 -4.15
N GLN A 14 15.10 0.87 -3.35
CA GLN A 14 14.38 -0.40 -3.45
C GLN A 14 12.86 -0.29 -3.18
N TYR A 15 12.42 0.79 -2.51
CA TYR A 15 10.99 1.02 -2.22
C TYR A 15 10.31 1.94 -3.24
N ARG A 16 11.06 2.46 -4.23
CA ARG A 16 10.52 3.37 -5.23
C ARG A 16 9.60 2.69 -6.23
N ARG A 17 9.90 1.43 -6.57
CA ARG A 17 9.10 0.64 -7.51
C ARG A 17 8.35 -0.48 -6.77
N PRO A 18 7.18 -0.91 -7.29
CA PRO A 18 6.53 -2.13 -6.84
C PRO A 18 7.51 -3.30 -6.88
N GLY A 19 7.66 -4.00 -5.77
CA GLY A 19 8.63 -5.07 -5.69
C GLY A 19 8.60 -5.83 -4.36
N PRO A 20 9.40 -6.91 -4.22
CA PRO A 20 9.37 -7.76 -3.04
C PRO A 20 9.76 -7.04 -1.75
N ALA A 21 10.56 -5.96 -1.83
CA ALA A 21 10.92 -5.15 -0.66
C ALA A 21 9.69 -4.43 -0.07
N ARG A 22 8.87 -3.82 -0.93
CA ARG A 22 7.61 -3.19 -0.49
C ARG A 22 6.63 -4.20 0.07
N PHE A 23 6.54 -5.38 -0.54
CA PHE A 23 5.66 -6.45 -0.06
C PHE A 23 6.04 -6.93 1.34
N ARG A 24 7.34 -7.09 1.62
CA ARG A 24 7.84 -7.44 2.97
C ARG A 24 7.53 -6.36 3.99
N LEU A 25 7.65 -5.08 3.59
CA LEU A 25 7.28 -3.96 4.42
C LEU A 25 5.78 -3.99 4.77
N TYR A 26 4.90 -4.16 3.78
CA TYR A 26 3.46 -4.27 4.01
C TYR A 26 3.11 -5.46 4.90
N ALA A 27 3.69 -6.62 4.64
CA ALA A 27 3.48 -7.82 5.45
C ALA A 27 3.92 -7.61 6.90
N GLY A 28 5.08 -6.98 7.12
CA GLY A 28 5.59 -6.67 8.45
C GLY A 28 4.70 -5.69 9.21
N LEU A 29 4.31 -4.60 8.56
CA LEU A 29 3.41 -3.60 9.16
C LEU A 29 2.03 -4.19 9.47
N TYR A 30 1.49 -5.00 8.56
CA TYR A 30 0.20 -5.64 8.75
C TYR A 30 0.24 -6.68 9.87
N ALA A 31 1.31 -7.50 9.92
CA ALA A 31 1.52 -8.46 11.00
C ALA A 31 1.63 -7.76 12.36
N MET A 32 2.38 -6.66 12.45
CA MET A 32 2.49 -5.86 13.66
C MET A 32 1.14 -5.27 14.08
N LEU A 33 0.34 -4.80 13.13
CA LEU A 33 -0.99 -4.25 13.36
C LEU A 33 -1.95 -5.32 13.93
N VAL A 34 -1.99 -6.50 13.29
CA VAL A 34 -2.81 -7.63 13.73
C VAL A 34 -2.36 -8.12 15.11
N LEU A 35 -1.05 -8.27 15.31
CA LEU A 35 -0.51 -8.69 16.61
C LEU A 35 -0.90 -7.72 17.73
N THR A 36 -0.78 -6.42 17.48
CA THR A 36 -1.20 -5.39 18.43
C THR A 36 -2.70 -5.45 18.72
N ALA A 37 -3.53 -5.67 17.69
CA ALA A 37 -4.96 -5.79 17.86
C ALA A 37 -5.36 -7.03 18.67
N VAL A 38 -4.68 -8.16 18.46
CA VAL A 38 -4.95 -9.42 19.16
C VAL A 38 -4.42 -9.39 20.60
N LEU A 39 -3.17 -8.95 20.80
CA LEU A 39 -2.56 -8.90 22.13
C LEU A 39 -3.08 -7.73 22.98
N GLY A 40 -3.47 -6.61 22.34
CA GLY A 40 -4.05 -5.44 22.98
C GLY A 40 -5.52 -5.57 23.34
N GLY A 41 -6.10 -6.80 23.31
CA GLY A 41 -7.50 -7.08 23.56
C GLY A 41 -8.06 -6.41 24.82
N ARG A 42 -9.37 -6.19 24.86
CA ARG A 42 -10.08 -5.50 25.94
C ARG A 42 -9.76 -6.12 27.30
N LYS A 43 -9.25 -5.29 28.21
CA LYS A 43 -9.09 -5.65 29.62
C LYS A 43 -10.37 -5.35 30.40
N LYS A 44 -10.60 -6.10 31.51
CA LYS A 44 -11.69 -5.80 32.44
C LYS A 44 -11.55 -4.36 32.97
N GLY A 45 -12.60 -3.54 32.79
CA GLY A 45 -12.57 -2.11 33.15
C GLY A 45 -12.18 -1.15 32.00
N ASP A 46 -11.97 -1.64 30.80
CA ASP A 46 -11.67 -0.79 29.64
C ASP A 46 -12.93 -0.01 29.22
N ILE A 47 -12.79 1.31 29.19
CA ILE A 47 -13.89 2.25 28.86
C ILE A 47 -14.29 2.22 27.38
N GLY A 48 -13.55 1.44 26.56
CA GLY A 48 -13.76 1.35 25.12
C GLY A 48 -13.39 2.65 24.37
N THR A 49 -13.43 2.59 23.05
CA THR A 49 -13.01 3.69 22.18
C THR A 49 -13.82 4.97 22.40
N LEU A 50 -15.15 4.87 22.51
CA LEU A 50 -16.02 6.03 22.73
C LEU A 50 -15.81 6.66 24.10
N GLY A 51 -15.59 5.85 25.13
CA GLY A 51 -15.27 6.33 26.47
C GLY A 51 -13.92 7.05 26.49
N ALA A 52 -12.90 6.47 25.88
CA ALA A 52 -11.57 7.06 25.75
C ALA A 52 -11.60 8.40 24.98
N LEU A 53 -12.37 8.48 23.89
CA LEU A 53 -12.55 9.73 23.12
C LEU A 53 -13.22 10.83 23.95
N ARG A 54 -14.14 10.48 24.84
CA ARG A 54 -14.81 11.45 25.71
C ARG A 54 -13.94 11.92 26.88
N SER A 55 -13.16 11.01 27.45
CA SER A 55 -12.40 11.27 28.68
C SER A 55 -10.99 11.81 28.45
N SER A 56 -10.35 11.55 27.27
CA SER A 56 -8.95 11.90 27.01
C SER A 56 -8.78 12.78 25.79
N THR A 57 -8.21 13.96 26.00
CA THR A 57 -7.80 14.86 24.91
C THR A 57 -6.74 14.22 24.02
N PHE A 58 -5.78 13.51 24.63
CA PHE A 58 -4.76 12.78 23.89
C PHE A 58 -5.37 11.75 22.93
N THR A 59 -6.35 10.97 23.40
CA THR A 59 -7.04 9.98 22.55
C THR A 59 -7.77 10.66 21.38
N ARG A 60 -8.38 11.82 21.59
CA ARG A 60 -9.03 12.60 20.52
C ARG A 60 -8.03 13.05 19.46
N VAL A 61 -6.89 13.60 19.89
CA VAL A 61 -5.84 14.04 18.96
C VAL A 61 -5.28 12.87 18.16
N MET A 62 -4.96 11.76 18.82
CA MET A 62 -4.47 10.54 18.16
C MET A 62 -5.48 9.98 17.16
N PHE A 63 -6.77 9.98 17.51
CA PHE A 63 -7.81 9.48 16.62
C PHE A 63 -7.99 10.38 15.39
N MET A 64 -7.91 11.70 15.56
CA MET A 64 -7.94 12.65 14.45
C MET A 64 -6.72 12.52 13.55
N ASP A 65 -5.53 12.31 14.12
CA ASP A 65 -4.29 12.10 13.38
C ASP A 65 -4.36 10.82 12.52
N ILE A 66 -4.78 9.71 13.12
CA ILE A 66 -5.00 8.45 12.40
C ILE A 66 -6.04 8.64 11.29
N GLY A 67 -7.12 9.37 11.55
CA GLY A 67 -8.14 9.71 10.56
C GLY A 67 -7.57 10.50 9.39
N ALA A 68 -6.75 11.51 9.68
CA ALA A 68 -6.10 12.33 8.65
C ALA A 68 -5.15 11.49 7.77
N VAL A 69 -4.30 10.67 8.40
CA VAL A 69 -3.37 9.78 7.67
C VAL A 69 -4.14 8.75 6.82
N SER A 70 -5.21 8.17 7.36
CA SER A 70 -6.08 7.24 6.61
C SER A 70 -6.75 7.92 5.42
N THR A 71 -7.19 9.17 5.57
CA THR A 71 -7.77 9.95 4.48
C THR A 71 -6.74 10.25 3.38
N LEU A 72 -5.53 10.64 3.76
CA LEU A 72 -4.44 10.86 2.79
C LEU A 72 -4.08 9.54 2.07
N GLY A 73 -4.02 8.44 2.79
CA GLY A 73 -3.76 7.12 2.23
C GLY A 73 -4.86 6.67 1.26
N ALA A 74 -6.13 6.89 1.62
CA ALA A 74 -7.28 6.61 0.76
C ALA A 74 -7.23 7.45 -0.53
N LEU A 75 -6.92 8.75 -0.40
CA LEU A 75 -6.77 9.64 -1.53
C LEU A 75 -5.62 9.22 -2.44
N TYR A 76 -4.47 8.88 -1.85
CA TYR A 76 -3.34 8.34 -2.60
C TYR A 76 -3.73 7.07 -3.38
N LEU A 77 -4.44 6.14 -2.75
CA LEU A 77 -4.89 4.90 -3.38
C LEU A 77 -5.86 5.17 -4.54
N LEU A 78 -6.78 6.12 -4.38
CA LEU A 78 -7.71 6.52 -5.43
C LEU A 78 -7.02 7.16 -6.64
N LEU A 79 -6.02 8.02 -6.38
CA LEU A 79 -5.33 8.76 -7.43
C LEU A 79 -4.25 7.94 -8.14
N SER A 80 -3.54 7.08 -7.39
CA SER A 80 -2.39 6.33 -7.89
C SER A 80 -2.72 4.89 -8.27
N GLY A 81 -3.81 4.31 -7.74
CA GLY A 81 -4.24 2.95 -8.02
C GLY A 81 -4.71 2.79 -9.47
N LYS A 82 -4.40 1.63 -10.04
CA LYS A 82 -4.76 1.29 -11.44
C LYS A 82 -5.87 0.24 -11.52
N THR A 83 -6.17 -0.45 -10.42
CA THR A 83 -7.19 -1.49 -10.38
C THR A 83 -8.55 -0.97 -9.90
N ALA A 84 -9.63 -1.70 -10.19
CA ALA A 84 -10.96 -1.37 -9.68
C ALA A 84 -11.06 -1.56 -8.15
N ALA A 85 -10.20 -2.40 -7.56
CA ALA A 85 -10.16 -2.67 -6.13
C ALA A 85 -9.76 -1.43 -5.29
N ARG A 86 -9.16 -0.41 -5.90
CA ARG A 86 -8.81 0.87 -5.24
C ARG A 86 -10.02 1.54 -4.58
N PHE A 87 -11.20 1.47 -5.23
CA PHE A 87 -12.40 2.13 -4.70
C PHE A 87 -12.88 1.51 -3.39
N PRO A 88 -13.19 0.21 -3.31
CA PRO A 88 -13.61 -0.39 -2.05
C PRO A 88 -12.51 -0.35 -0.98
N ALA A 89 -11.24 -0.50 -1.35
CA ALA A 89 -10.13 -0.41 -0.40
C ALA A 89 -9.98 1.01 0.18
N ALA A 90 -10.12 2.05 -0.63
CA ALA A 90 -10.08 3.43 -0.17
C ALA A 90 -11.25 3.76 0.76
N VAL A 91 -12.47 3.36 0.40
CA VAL A 91 -13.65 3.55 1.26
C VAL A 91 -13.48 2.79 2.57
N ALA A 92 -13.07 1.53 2.53
CA ALA A 92 -12.84 0.73 3.73
C ALA A 92 -11.75 1.33 4.63
N SER A 93 -10.70 1.94 4.06
CA SER A 93 -9.61 2.55 4.84
C SER A 93 -10.08 3.75 5.67
N LEU A 94 -11.13 4.44 5.28
CA LEU A 94 -11.71 5.54 6.06
C LEU A 94 -12.38 5.04 7.37
N PHE A 95 -12.91 3.80 7.35
CA PHE A 95 -13.59 3.21 8.51
C PHE A 95 -12.68 2.33 9.36
N VAL A 96 -11.81 1.54 8.72
CA VAL A 96 -10.97 0.52 9.37
C VAL A 96 -9.49 0.93 9.37
N GLY A 97 -9.16 2.09 8.76
CA GLY A 97 -7.82 2.64 8.74
C GLY A 97 -6.81 1.73 8.01
N SER A 98 -5.68 1.55 8.62
CA SER A 98 -4.54 0.79 8.06
C SER A 98 -4.87 -0.69 7.80
N PHE A 99 -5.88 -1.27 8.46
CA PHE A 99 -6.30 -2.66 8.21
C PHE A 99 -6.82 -2.88 6.79
N ALA A 100 -7.43 -1.86 6.17
CA ALA A 100 -7.88 -1.94 4.77
C ALA A 100 -6.88 -1.28 3.81
N LEU A 101 -6.19 -0.23 4.24
CA LEU A 101 -5.24 0.51 3.41
C LEU A 101 -4.04 -0.35 3.00
N ILE A 102 -3.42 -1.07 3.96
CA ILE A 102 -2.24 -1.89 3.68
C ILE A 102 -2.54 -3.02 2.67
N PRO A 103 -3.59 -3.85 2.83
CA PRO A 103 -3.95 -4.82 1.82
C PRO A 103 -4.30 -4.20 0.46
N GLY A 104 -4.96 -3.02 0.45
CA GLY A 104 -5.28 -2.30 -0.78
C GLY A 104 -4.02 -1.89 -1.55
N LEU A 105 -3.04 -1.30 -0.88
CA LEU A 105 -1.75 -0.93 -1.47
C LEU A 105 -0.96 -2.17 -1.93
N ALA A 106 -0.96 -3.24 -1.13
CA ALA A 106 -0.29 -4.49 -1.51
C ALA A 106 -0.90 -5.11 -2.77
N TYR A 107 -2.22 -5.06 -2.90
CA TYR A 107 -2.91 -5.55 -4.09
C TYR A 107 -2.59 -4.73 -5.34
N GLU A 108 -2.55 -3.39 -5.24
CA GLU A 108 -2.16 -2.51 -6.36
C GLU A 108 -0.72 -2.78 -6.80
N ASP A 109 0.22 -2.92 -5.86
CA ASP A 109 1.61 -3.26 -6.17
C ASP A 109 1.73 -4.64 -6.83
N TRP A 110 0.99 -5.64 -6.34
CA TRP A 110 0.95 -6.98 -6.93
C TRP A 110 0.41 -6.93 -8.37
N ALA A 111 -0.69 -6.22 -8.60
CA ALA A 111 -1.26 -6.07 -9.94
C ALA A 111 -0.29 -5.35 -10.90
N ALA A 112 0.44 -4.35 -10.41
CA ALA A 112 1.45 -3.65 -11.21
C ALA A 112 2.62 -4.58 -11.59
N MET A 113 3.08 -5.45 -10.68
CA MET A 113 4.14 -6.43 -10.97
C MET A 113 3.67 -7.46 -12.00
N GLN A 114 2.43 -7.93 -11.93
CA GLN A 114 1.87 -8.85 -12.91
C GLN A 114 1.80 -8.23 -14.30
N ALA A 115 1.34 -6.98 -14.39
CA ALA A 115 1.26 -6.27 -15.67
C ALA A 115 2.65 -6.06 -16.30
N GLU A 116 3.67 -5.78 -15.50
CA GLU A 116 5.05 -5.64 -15.98
C GLU A 116 5.61 -6.96 -16.50
N SER A 117 5.36 -8.07 -15.79
CA SER A 117 5.78 -9.41 -16.20
C SER A 117 5.16 -9.83 -17.55
N GLN A 118 3.86 -9.59 -17.72
CA GLN A 118 3.16 -9.88 -18.98
C GLN A 118 3.72 -9.06 -20.15
N LYS A 119 4.04 -7.79 -19.92
CA LYS A 119 4.63 -6.92 -20.94
C LYS A 119 5.98 -7.46 -21.43
N ILE A 120 6.85 -7.88 -20.50
CA ILE A 120 8.16 -8.46 -20.83
C ILE A 120 8.00 -9.75 -21.64
N GLU A 121 7.05 -10.61 -21.29
CA GLU A 121 6.79 -11.86 -22.00
C GLU A 121 6.33 -11.62 -23.45
N ILE A 122 5.40 -10.68 -23.65
CA ILE A 122 4.93 -10.28 -24.98
C ILE A 122 6.07 -9.75 -25.82
N GLU A 123 6.87 -8.84 -25.27
CA GLU A 123 8.00 -8.22 -25.97
C GLU A 123 9.05 -9.25 -26.37
N SER A 124 9.35 -10.21 -25.50
CA SER A 124 10.28 -11.31 -25.79
C SER A 124 9.77 -12.22 -26.89
N THR A 125 8.46 -12.48 -26.92
CA THR A 125 7.81 -13.33 -27.93
C THR A 125 7.83 -12.66 -29.31
N VAL A 126 7.51 -11.38 -29.38
CA VAL A 126 7.56 -10.56 -30.61
C VAL A 126 8.97 -10.54 -31.18
N THR A 127 9.98 -10.26 -30.36
CA THR A 127 11.39 -10.20 -30.77
C THR A 127 11.86 -11.56 -31.33
N ARG A 128 11.45 -12.65 -30.69
CA ARG A 128 11.79 -14.02 -31.13
C ARG A 128 11.13 -14.37 -32.46
N GLY A 129 9.87 -13.98 -32.67
CA GLY A 129 9.13 -14.16 -33.92
C GLY A 129 9.79 -13.44 -35.10
N THR A 130 10.13 -12.16 -34.89
CA THR A 130 10.80 -11.34 -35.92
C THR A 130 12.18 -11.89 -36.28
N ALA A 131 12.94 -12.36 -35.30
CA ALA A 131 14.26 -12.98 -35.56
C ALA A 131 14.17 -14.30 -36.32
N ALA A 132 13.12 -15.09 -36.13
CA ALA A 132 12.88 -16.33 -36.88
C ALA A 132 12.51 -16.03 -38.33
N GLU A 133 11.70 -15.01 -38.56
CA GLU A 133 11.26 -14.62 -39.92
C GLU A 133 12.42 -14.06 -40.76
N LEU A 134 13.33 -13.30 -40.15
CA LEU A 134 14.54 -12.81 -40.84
C LEU A 134 15.56 -13.91 -41.20
N ARG A 135 15.50 -15.08 -40.54
CA ARG A 135 16.38 -16.22 -40.84
C ARG A 135 15.84 -17.11 -41.93
N SER A 136 14.56 -17.00 -42.26
CA SER A 136 13.89 -17.84 -43.25
C SER A 136 13.89 -17.25 -44.67
N ASN A 137 14.25 -15.99 -44.81
CA ASN A 137 14.46 -15.28 -46.08
C ASN A 137 15.95 -15.13 -46.42
#